data_268f4482fcb4937718eedb689b760d4c
#
_entry.id   268f4482fcb4937718eedb689b760d4c
#
_cell.length_a   1.000
_cell.length_b   1.000
_cell.length_c   1.000
_cell.angle_alpha   90.00
_cell.angle_beta   90.00
_cell.angle_gamma   90.00
#
_symmetry.space_group_name_H-M   'P 1'
#
loop_
_entity.id
_entity.type
_entity.pdbx_description
1 polymer ?
#
loop_
_entity_poly.entity_id
_entity_poly.type
_entity_poly.pdbx_seq_one_letter_code
_entity_poly.pdbx_strand_id
1 'polypeptide(L)'
;MGAAFAAERGHPRLSAGVAVSVLERVGLSALRRIDPEAAHGLALRALRAGLAPMPGPVTSPRLQTTLAGLTLPNPVGLAAGFDKNAQALHPLSRAGFGFIEVGAATPRAQPGNPKPRLFRLTRDKAAINRFGFNNDGMDVIAARLAKRPRDAVIGLNLGANKDSPDKSADFATVLNTCGAY
;
A
#
# COMPACT_ATOMS: atom_id res chain seq x y z
N MET A 1 -13.22 -56.83 -0.71
CA MET A 1 -14.31 -55.84 -0.80
C MET A 1 -13.69 -54.46 -0.85
N GLY A 2 -13.49 -53.93 -2.07
CA GLY A 2 -12.90 -52.66 -2.32
C GLY A 2 -13.97 -51.56 -2.40
N ALA A 3 -13.83 -50.51 -1.63
CA ALA A 3 -14.65 -49.32 -1.79
C ALA A 3 -13.85 -48.30 -2.59
N ALA A 4 -14.33 -48.03 -3.81
CA ALA A 4 -13.82 -46.97 -4.70
C ALA A 4 -14.20 -45.63 -4.12
N PHE A 5 -13.20 -44.81 -3.81
CA PHE A 5 -13.38 -43.37 -3.53
C PHE A 5 -13.25 -42.60 -4.84
N ALA A 6 -14.37 -42.46 -5.54
CA ALA A 6 -14.50 -41.46 -6.61
C ALA A 6 -14.90 -40.12 -5.97
N ALA A 7 -13.96 -39.25 -5.75
CA ALA A 7 -14.23 -37.87 -5.41
C ALA A 7 -13.86 -36.97 -6.59
N GLU A 8 -14.77 -36.81 -7.51
CA GLU A 8 -14.76 -35.69 -8.44
C GLU A 8 -14.99 -34.40 -7.65
N ARG A 9 -13.90 -33.77 -7.24
CA ARG A 9 -13.94 -32.38 -6.82
C ARG A 9 -13.76 -31.51 -8.06
N GLY A 10 -14.90 -31.14 -8.66
CA GLY A 10 -14.93 -30.08 -9.62
C GLY A 10 -14.34 -28.83 -8.99
N HIS A 11 -13.10 -28.49 -9.37
CA HIS A 11 -12.55 -27.19 -9.06
C HIS A 11 -13.43 -26.16 -9.77
N PRO A 12 -14.03 -25.20 -9.04
CA PRO A 12 -14.65 -24.06 -9.71
C PRO A 12 -13.53 -23.39 -10.53
N ARG A 13 -13.72 -23.38 -11.84
CA ARG A 13 -12.83 -22.63 -12.73
C ARG A 13 -12.85 -21.20 -12.23
N LEU A 14 -11.68 -20.69 -11.81
CA LEU A 14 -11.45 -19.26 -11.61
C LEU A 14 -11.54 -18.57 -12.97
N SER A 15 -12.75 -18.45 -13.49
CA SER A 15 -13.06 -17.70 -14.70
C SER A 15 -13.57 -16.34 -14.28
N ALA A 16 -12.67 -15.44 -14.03
CA ALA A 16 -12.76 -14.02 -14.34
C ALA A 16 -11.38 -13.45 -14.10
N GLY A 17 -10.47 -13.62 -15.04
CA GLY A 17 -9.40 -12.66 -15.17
C GLY A 17 -10.08 -11.29 -15.21
N VAL A 18 -9.80 -10.42 -14.22
CA VAL A 18 -10.28 -9.03 -14.24
C VAL A 18 -9.81 -8.46 -15.57
N ALA A 19 -10.76 -8.33 -16.52
CA ALA A 19 -10.45 -7.76 -17.82
C ALA A 19 -10.01 -6.33 -17.58
N VAL A 20 -8.71 -6.07 -17.71
CA VAL A 20 -8.15 -4.72 -17.60
C VAL A 20 -8.88 -3.85 -18.62
N SER A 21 -9.62 -2.85 -18.14
CA SER A 21 -10.41 -1.98 -19.02
C SER A 21 -9.51 -1.28 -20.04
N VAL A 22 -10.05 -0.92 -21.20
CA VAL A 22 -9.30 -0.16 -22.22
C VAL A 22 -8.75 1.14 -21.62
N LEU A 23 -9.54 1.81 -20.79
CA LEU A 23 -9.13 3.03 -20.09
C LEU A 23 -7.93 2.79 -19.16
N GLU A 24 -7.93 1.68 -18.43
CA GLU A 24 -6.82 1.30 -17.56
C GLU A 24 -5.55 0.99 -18.35
N ARG A 25 -5.66 0.27 -19.48
CA ARG A 25 -4.51 0.00 -20.36
C ARG A 25 -3.91 1.27 -20.93
N VAL A 26 -4.75 2.19 -21.40
CA VAL A 26 -4.31 3.49 -21.94
C VAL A 26 -3.67 4.33 -20.84
N GLY A 27 -4.31 4.42 -19.66
CA GLY A 27 -3.78 5.14 -18.50
C GLY A 27 -2.43 4.60 -18.05
N LEU A 28 -2.29 3.28 -17.91
CA LEU A 28 -1.01 2.64 -17.55
C LEU A 28 0.06 2.86 -18.62
N SER A 29 -0.30 2.81 -19.91
CA SER A 29 0.63 3.08 -21.00
C SER A 29 1.14 4.52 -20.97
N ALA A 30 0.28 5.49 -20.68
CA ALA A 30 0.66 6.89 -20.53
C ALA A 30 1.57 7.09 -19.30
N LEU A 31 1.21 6.54 -18.14
CA LEU A 31 2.00 6.61 -16.91
C LEU A 31 3.39 5.99 -17.05
N ARG A 32 3.55 4.96 -17.89
CA ARG A 32 4.86 4.34 -18.14
C ARG A 32 5.81 5.18 -18.97
N ARG A 33 5.32 6.21 -19.67
CA ARG A 33 6.13 7.09 -20.55
C ARG A 33 6.67 8.33 -19.83
N ILE A 34 6.19 8.63 -18.64
CA ILE A 34 6.63 9.76 -17.85
C ILE A 34 7.57 9.32 -16.72
N ASP A 35 8.23 10.29 -16.09
CA ASP A 35 9.07 10.06 -14.92
C ASP A 35 8.36 9.17 -13.88
N PRO A 36 9.02 8.13 -13.35
CA PRO A 36 8.37 7.17 -12.46
C PRO A 36 7.81 7.80 -11.18
N GLU A 37 8.49 8.78 -10.59
CA GLU A 37 8.03 9.44 -9.37
C GLU A 37 6.85 10.38 -9.65
N ALA A 38 6.87 11.06 -10.80
CA ALA A 38 5.74 11.86 -11.28
C ALA A 38 4.51 10.98 -11.56
N ALA A 39 4.70 9.82 -12.20
CA ALA A 39 3.65 8.83 -12.43
C ALA A 39 3.01 8.34 -11.13
N HIS A 40 3.84 8.04 -10.12
CA HIS A 40 3.37 7.66 -8.80
C HIS A 40 2.53 8.75 -8.14
N GLY A 41 2.99 9.99 -8.16
CA GLY A 41 2.24 11.14 -7.64
C GLY A 41 0.90 11.38 -8.38
N LEU A 42 0.86 11.14 -9.69
CA LEU A 42 -0.38 11.20 -10.48
C LEU A 42 -1.35 10.07 -10.10
N ALA A 43 -0.84 8.86 -9.90
CA ALA A 43 -1.66 7.72 -9.47
C ALA A 43 -2.32 7.99 -8.11
N LEU A 44 -1.57 8.49 -7.12
CA LEU A 44 -2.14 8.86 -5.81
C LEU A 44 -3.20 9.98 -5.93
N ARG A 45 -2.98 10.97 -6.80
CA ARG A 45 -3.97 12.03 -7.05
C ARG A 45 -5.24 11.48 -7.69
N ALA A 46 -5.10 10.60 -8.67
CA ALA A 46 -6.23 9.93 -9.32
C ALA A 46 -7.04 9.08 -8.34
N LEU A 47 -6.37 8.31 -7.47
CA LEU A 47 -7.01 7.56 -6.39
C LEU A 47 -7.83 8.47 -5.47
N ARG A 48 -7.24 9.56 -5.00
CA ARG A 48 -7.90 10.55 -4.13
C ARG A 48 -9.11 11.20 -4.80
N ALA A 49 -9.03 11.43 -6.09
CA ALA A 49 -10.12 12.00 -6.89
C ALA A 49 -11.22 10.98 -7.26
N GLY A 50 -11.09 9.70 -6.84
CA GLY A 50 -12.05 8.64 -7.17
C GLY A 50 -12.03 8.20 -8.65
N LEU A 51 -10.95 8.49 -9.37
CA LEU A 51 -10.82 8.17 -10.80
C LEU A 51 -10.40 6.72 -11.07
N ALA A 52 -10.05 5.97 -10.03
CA ALA A 52 -9.73 4.55 -10.15
C ALA A 52 -10.89 3.69 -9.59
N PRO A 53 -11.35 2.68 -10.34
CA PRO A 53 -12.36 1.76 -9.83
C PRO A 53 -11.78 0.97 -8.65
N MET A 54 -12.52 0.94 -7.53
CA MET A 54 -12.14 0.22 -6.31
C MET A 54 -13.13 -0.90 -6.07
N PRO A 55 -12.74 -2.17 -6.24
CA PRO A 55 -13.65 -3.31 -6.13
C PRO A 55 -14.12 -3.61 -4.70
N GLY A 56 -13.52 -2.96 -3.71
CA GLY A 56 -13.66 -3.33 -2.30
C GLY A 56 -12.71 -4.45 -1.89
N PRO A 57 -12.64 -4.78 -0.59
CA PRO A 57 -11.80 -5.88 -0.12
C PRO A 57 -12.19 -7.20 -0.77
N VAL A 58 -11.20 -7.95 -1.23
CA VAL A 58 -11.43 -9.32 -1.71
C VAL A 58 -11.59 -10.23 -0.50
N THR A 59 -12.80 -10.75 -0.31
CA THR A 59 -13.13 -11.55 0.86
C THR A 59 -13.55 -12.96 0.46
N SER A 60 -13.10 -13.94 1.25
CA SER A 60 -13.56 -15.33 1.16
C SER A 60 -13.21 -16.03 2.47
N PRO A 61 -14.04 -16.96 2.98
CA PRO A 61 -13.67 -17.76 4.15
C PRO A 61 -12.34 -18.51 4.00
N ARG A 62 -11.93 -18.81 2.75
CA ARG A 62 -10.65 -19.47 2.44
C ARG A 62 -9.45 -18.52 2.46
N LEU A 63 -9.69 -17.22 2.33
CA LEU A 63 -8.65 -16.17 2.30
C LEU A 63 -8.50 -15.49 3.65
N GLN A 64 -9.54 -15.58 4.50
CA GLN A 64 -9.50 -15.00 5.83
C GLN A 64 -8.33 -15.57 6.63
N THR A 65 -7.58 -14.70 7.27
CA THR A 65 -6.43 -15.09 8.09
C THR A 65 -6.34 -14.23 9.34
N THR A 66 -5.62 -14.71 10.33
CA THR A 66 -5.35 -13.96 11.57
C THR A 66 -3.87 -13.66 11.69
N LEU A 67 -3.53 -12.42 11.94
CA LEU A 67 -2.16 -11.97 12.16
C LEU A 67 -2.12 -11.08 13.41
N ALA A 68 -1.29 -11.45 14.38
CA ALA A 68 -1.15 -10.72 15.66
C ALA A 68 -2.48 -10.39 16.34
N GLY A 69 -3.44 -11.31 16.32
CA GLY A 69 -4.78 -11.11 16.89
C GLY A 69 -5.76 -10.31 16.02
N LEU A 70 -5.32 -9.79 14.89
CA LEU A 70 -6.17 -9.07 13.92
C LEU A 70 -6.72 -10.05 12.89
N THR A 71 -8.03 -10.01 12.66
CA THR A 71 -8.66 -10.77 11.56
C THR A 71 -8.58 -9.97 10.28
N LEU A 72 -7.93 -10.55 9.26
CA LEU A 72 -7.75 -9.95 7.94
C LEU A 72 -8.65 -10.65 6.91
N PRO A 73 -9.31 -9.93 6.01
CA PRO A 73 -10.18 -10.51 4.99
C PRO A 73 -9.41 -11.34 3.96
N ASN A 74 -8.14 -11.06 3.76
CA ASN A 74 -7.20 -11.83 2.94
C ASN A 74 -5.75 -11.53 3.37
N PRO A 75 -4.77 -12.39 3.02
CA PRO A 75 -3.38 -12.24 3.45
C PRO A 75 -2.55 -11.26 2.61
N VAL A 76 -3.13 -10.58 1.62
CA VAL A 76 -2.40 -9.67 0.73
C VAL A 76 -2.48 -8.26 1.26
N GLY A 77 -1.34 -7.69 1.62
CA GLY A 77 -1.22 -6.30 2.09
C GLY A 77 -0.55 -5.38 1.08
N LEU A 78 -0.88 -4.09 1.15
CA LEU A 78 -0.13 -3.04 0.46
C LEU A 78 1.02 -2.60 1.35
N ALA A 79 2.25 -2.78 0.89
CA ALA A 79 3.45 -2.41 1.65
C ALA A 79 3.65 -0.89 1.74
N ALA A 80 4.35 -0.46 2.80
CA ALA A 80 4.81 0.90 2.95
C ALA A 80 5.61 1.38 1.74
N GLY A 81 5.56 2.69 1.48
CA GLY A 81 6.24 3.31 0.36
C GLY A 81 5.34 3.64 -0.83
N PHE A 82 4.17 3.01 -0.95
CA PHE A 82 3.18 3.41 -1.94
C PHE A 82 2.46 4.70 -1.48
N ASP A 83 1.83 4.69 -0.34
CA ASP A 83 1.25 5.90 0.28
C ASP A 83 2.07 6.32 1.51
N LYS A 84 3.22 6.97 1.25
CA LYS A 84 4.17 7.34 2.30
C LYS A 84 3.57 8.28 3.34
N ASN A 85 2.60 9.09 2.93
CA ASN A 85 2.07 10.18 3.73
C ASN A 85 0.61 9.98 4.15
N ALA A 86 0.08 8.77 4.04
CA ALA A 86 -1.31 8.45 4.38
C ALA A 86 -2.33 9.37 3.66
N GLN A 87 -2.10 9.66 2.38
CA GLN A 87 -2.92 10.59 1.60
C GLN A 87 -4.13 9.94 0.94
N ALA A 88 -4.09 8.62 0.72
CA ALA A 88 -5.09 7.89 -0.06
C ALA A 88 -5.70 6.71 0.72
N LEU A 89 -5.83 6.82 2.06
CA LEU A 89 -6.30 5.74 2.93
C LEU A 89 -7.67 5.20 2.51
N HIS A 90 -8.66 6.07 2.28
CA HIS A 90 -10.01 5.67 1.92
C HIS A 90 -10.08 4.92 0.57
N PRO A 91 -9.51 5.40 -0.54
CA PRO A 91 -9.52 4.61 -1.77
C PRO A 91 -8.69 3.33 -1.65
N LEU A 92 -7.55 3.35 -0.97
CA LEU A 92 -6.70 2.17 -0.83
C LEU A 92 -7.33 1.08 0.03
N SER A 93 -8.11 1.42 1.07
CA SER A 93 -8.85 0.43 1.86
C SER A 93 -9.91 -0.33 1.03
N ARG A 94 -10.29 0.21 -0.12
CA ARG A 94 -11.24 -0.39 -1.07
C ARG A 94 -10.57 -1.01 -2.29
N ALA A 95 -9.24 -1.05 -2.34
CA ALA A 95 -8.48 -1.55 -3.48
C ALA A 95 -8.30 -3.08 -3.52
N GLY A 96 -8.87 -3.80 -2.56
CA GLY A 96 -8.84 -5.27 -2.51
C GLY A 96 -7.83 -5.85 -1.53
N PHE A 97 -7.01 -5.05 -0.90
CA PHE A 97 -6.03 -5.50 0.11
C PHE A 97 -6.72 -5.89 1.43
N GLY A 98 -6.14 -6.87 2.13
CA GLY A 98 -6.55 -7.25 3.47
C GLY A 98 -6.07 -6.28 4.55
N PHE A 99 -4.98 -5.59 4.28
CA PHE A 99 -4.41 -4.54 5.14
C PHE A 99 -3.54 -3.59 4.32
N ILE A 100 -3.22 -2.44 4.88
CA ILE A 100 -2.42 -1.40 4.24
C ILE A 100 -1.32 -0.98 5.22
N GLU A 101 -0.11 -0.80 4.74
CA GLU A 101 0.97 -0.15 5.48
C GLU A 101 1.32 1.18 4.79
N VAL A 102 1.35 2.26 5.57
CA VAL A 102 1.74 3.59 5.11
C VAL A 102 3.07 4.01 5.72
N GLY A 103 3.68 5.06 5.23
CA GLY A 103 4.97 5.54 5.72
C GLY A 103 6.15 5.19 4.77
N ALA A 104 7.41 5.32 5.25
CA ALA A 104 7.79 5.55 6.64
C ALA A 104 7.52 7.01 7.07
N ALA A 105 7.02 7.17 8.31
CA ALA A 105 6.93 8.47 8.96
C ALA A 105 8.20 8.72 9.79
N THR A 106 8.70 9.94 9.76
CA THR A 106 9.81 10.40 10.61
C THR A 106 9.34 11.55 11.50
N PRO A 107 9.98 11.82 12.64
CA PRO A 107 9.58 12.92 13.52
C PRO A 107 9.42 14.25 12.79
N ARG A 108 10.39 14.62 11.99
CA ARG A 108 10.33 15.82 11.13
C ARG A 108 10.12 15.42 9.68
N ALA A 109 9.43 16.26 8.90
CA ALA A 109 9.41 16.13 7.45
C ALA A 109 10.83 16.10 6.88
N GLN A 110 11.03 15.27 5.86
CA GLN A 110 12.32 15.27 5.15
C GLN A 110 12.13 15.03 3.65
N PRO A 111 12.92 15.72 2.79
CA PRO A 111 12.78 15.63 1.34
C PRO A 111 13.27 14.30 0.76
N GLY A 112 14.07 13.56 1.51
CA GLY A 112 14.79 12.38 1.03
C GLY A 112 16.00 12.72 0.16
N ASN A 113 16.42 11.77 -0.66
CA ASN A 113 17.57 11.93 -1.53
C ASN A 113 17.25 12.80 -2.77
N PRO A 114 18.28 13.44 -3.39
CA PRO A 114 18.09 14.16 -4.66
C PRO A 114 17.52 13.26 -5.77
N LYS A 115 16.74 13.87 -6.66
CA LYS A 115 16.23 13.22 -7.89
C LYS A 115 17.32 13.18 -8.97
N PRO A 116 17.28 12.18 -9.90
CA PRO A 116 16.36 11.06 -9.97
C PRO A 116 16.65 9.98 -8.89
N ARG A 117 15.60 9.37 -8.35
CA ARG A 117 15.69 8.42 -7.24
C ARG A 117 14.75 7.22 -7.34
N LEU A 118 14.06 7.08 -8.47
CA LEU A 118 13.24 5.92 -8.82
C LEU A 118 13.50 5.57 -10.29
N PHE A 119 13.85 4.31 -10.54
CA PHE A 119 14.25 3.83 -11.86
C PHE A 119 13.48 2.57 -12.21
N ARG A 120 12.89 2.52 -13.42
CA ARG A 120 12.24 1.33 -13.95
C ARG A 120 13.26 0.46 -14.67
N LEU A 121 13.28 -0.82 -14.35
CA LEU A 121 14.04 -1.84 -15.07
C LEU A 121 13.07 -2.62 -15.96
N THR A 122 12.77 -2.07 -17.14
CA THR A 122 11.70 -2.59 -18.01
C THR A 122 11.97 -4.04 -18.45
N ARG A 123 13.21 -4.41 -18.73
CA ARG A 123 13.61 -5.78 -19.12
C ARG A 123 13.32 -6.79 -18.01
N ASP A 124 13.61 -6.42 -16.77
CA ASP A 124 13.50 -7.28 -15.59
C ASP A 124 12.13 -7.16 -14.91
N LYS A 125 11.23 -6.31 -15.46
CA LYS A 125 9.92 -5.98 -14.84
C LYS A 125 10.06 -5.55 -13.37
N ALA A 126 11.09 -4.79 -13.05
CA ALA A 126 11.49 -4.39 -11.72
C ALA A 126 11.62 -2.86 -11.59
N ALA A 127 11.84 -2.39 -10.37
CA ALA A 127 12.18 -1.00 -10.07
C ALA A 127 13.26 -0.94 -9.00
N ILE A 128 14.15 0.04 -9.14
CA ILE A 128 15.14 0.38 -8.11
C ILE A 128 14.80 1.77 -7.59
N ASN A 129 14.92 1.96 -6.28
CA ASN A 129 14.77 3.28 -5.69
C ASN A 129 15.84 3.57 -4.64
N ARG A 130 16.02 4.88 -4.40
CA ARG A 130 16.85 5.44 -3.33
C ARG A 130 16.16 6.65 -2.72
N PHE A 131 14.88 6.54 -2.38
CA PHE A 131 14.07 7.68 -1.93
C PHE A 131 14.60 8.38 -0.69
N GLY A 132 15.20 7.64 0.25
CA GLY A 132 15.75 8.23 1.49
C GLY A 132 14.66 8.68 2.46
N PHE A 133 13.57 7.91 2.56
CA PHE A 133 12.46 8.12 3.50
C PHE A 133 11.82 9.52 3.40
N ASN A 134 11.61 10.02 2.17
CA ASN A 134 10.91 11.29 1.96
C ASN A 134 9.46 11.19 2.47
N ASN A 135 9.09 12.11 3.37
CA ASN A 135 7.74 12.15 3.96
C ASN A 135 7.43 13.54 4.53
N ASP A 136 6.14 13.77 4.85
CA ASP A 136 5.62 15.05 5.35
C ASP A 136 5.80 15.24 6.87
N GLY A 137 6.43 14.28 7.57
CA GLY A 137 6.60 14.28 9.02
C GLY A 137 5.42 13.66 9.77
N MET A 138 5.68 13.23 11.02
CA MET A 138 4.74 12.48 11.83
C MET A 138 3.44 13.25 12.11
N ASP A 139 3.49 14.55 12.39
CA ASP A 139 2.30 15.34 12.76
C ASP A 139 1.28 15.38 11.62
N VAL A 140 1.75 15.58 10.39
CA VAL A 140 0.90 15.61 9.19
C VAL A 140 0.32 14.22 8.91
N ILE A 141 1.13 13.18 9.08
CA ILE A 141 0.71 11.79 8.87
C ILE A 141 -0.29 11.38 9.95
N ALA A 142 -0.06 11.71 11.22
CA ALA A 142 -0.97 11.46 12.34
C ALA A 142 -2.33 12.11 12.11
N ALA A 143 -2.36 13.38 11.69
CA ALA A 143 -3.61 14.09 11.38
C ALA A 143 -4.41 13.42 10.24
N ARG A 144 -3.74 12.77 9.30
CA ARG A 144 -4.39 11.98 8.23
C ARG A 144 -4.86 10.62 8.75
N LEU A 145 -4.05 9.95 9.58
CA LEU A 145 -4.41 8.68 10.22
C LEU A 145 -5.63 8.83 11.15
N ALA A 146 -5.77 9.96 11.82
CA ALA A 146 -6.96 10.26 12.64
C ALA A 146 -8.27 10.21 11.84
N LYS A 147 -8.20 10.41 10.52
CA LYS A 147 -9.35 10.38 9.58
C LYS A 147 -9.44 9.06 8.79
N ARG A 148 -8.73 8.03 9.22
CA ARG A 148 -8.72 6.74 8.50
C ARG A 148 -10.08 6.04 8.50
N PRO A 149 -10.36 5.16 7.52
CA PRO A 149 -11.50 4.25 7.59
C PRO A 149 -11.35 3.34 8.82
N ARG A 150 -12.43 3.19 9.61
CA ARG A 150 -12.40 2.44 10.87
C ARG A 150 -12.47 0.92 10.68
N ASP A 151 -12.92 0.49 9.52
CA ASP A 151 -13.08 -0.90 9.09
C ASP A 151 -11.84 -1.47 8.37
N ALA A 152 -10.81 -0.65 8.19
CA ALA A 152 -9.57 -1.08 7.55
C ALA A 152 -8.45 -1.28 8.57
N VAL A 153 -7.68 -2.36 8.39
CA VAL A 153 -6.44 -2.57 9.14
C VAL A 153 -5.32 -1.78 8.46
N ILE A 154 -4.79 -0.79 9.18
CA ILE A 154 -3.76 0.11 8.67
C ILE A 154 -2.57 0.07 9.62
N GLY A 155 -1.41 -0.31 9.08
CA GLY A 155 -0.11 -0.25 9.73
C GLY A 155 0.64 1.02 9.39
N LEU A 156 1.51 1.46 10.27
CA LEU A 156 2.43 2.57 10.05
C LEU A 156 3.88 2.09 10.10
N ASN A 157 4.61 2.32 9.03
CA ASN A 157 6.05 2.13 9.02
C ASN A 157 6.73 3.30 9.74
N LEU A 158 7.52 2.98 10.75
CA LEU A 158 8.24 3.97 11.54
C LEU A 158 9.62 4.22 10.93
N GLY A 159 10.04 5.47 10.93
CA GLY A 159 11.34 5.88 10.42
C GLY A 159 12.03 6.89 11.33
N ALA A 160 13.35 6.96 11.23
CA ALA A 160 14.16 7.99 11.86
C ALA A 160 14.59 9.04 10.83
N ASN A 161 14.76 10.28 11.26
CA ASN A 161 15.36 11.32 10.41
C ASN A 161 16.80 10.96 10.07
N LYS A 162 17.24 11.33 8.87
CA LYS A 162 18.57 11.01 8.35
C LYS A 162 19.68 11.58 9.24
N ASP A 163 19.47 12.77 9.74
CA ASP A 163 20.36 13.55 10.57
C ASP A 163 20.13 13.39 12.09
N SER A 164 19.27 12.45 12.49
CA SER A 164 18.99 12.19 13.90
C SER A 164 20.22 11.61 14.61
N PRO A 165 20.61 12.16 15.76
CA PRO A 165 21.66 11.60 16.61
C PRO A 165 21.20 10.34 17.36
N ASP A 166 19.89 10.21 17.62
CA ASP A 166 19.29 9.06 18.30
C ASP A 166 18.08 8.55 17.50
N LYS A 167 18.35 7.54 16.68
CA LYS A 167 17.29 6.93 15.85
C LYS A 167 16.27 6.14 16.67
N SER A 168 16.65 5.62 17.81
CA SER A 168 15.76 4.87 18.69
C SER A 168 14.71 5.80 19.31
N ALA A 169 15.15 6.99 19.75
CA ALA A 169 14.26 8.03 20.23
C ALA A 169 13.29 8.51 19.13
N ASP A 170 13.74 8.61 17.88
CA ASP A 170 12.90 8.97 16.75
C ASP A 170 11.77 7.94 16.53
N PHE A 171 12.07 6.64 16.55
CA PHE A 171 11.05 5.59 16.43
C PHE A 171 10.03 5.67 17.57
N ALA A 172 10.48 5.85 18.82
CA ALA A 172 9.60 5.99 19.96
C ALA A 172 8.70 7.23 19.83
N THR A 173 9.26 8.35 19.36
CA THR A 173 8.52 9.60 19.15
C THR A 173 7.41 9.42 18.11
N VAL A 174 7.70 8.81 16.96
CA VAL A 174 6.70 8.54 15.93
C VAL A 174 5.63 7.58 16.43
N LEU A 175 6.02 6.53 17.16
CA LEU A 175 5.08 5.57 17.76
C LEU A 175 4.13 6.27 18.73
N ASN A 176 4.64 7.08 19.64
CA ASN A 176 3.83 7.79 20.63
C ASN A 176 2.87 8.80 19.99
N THR A 177 3.29 9.46 18.92
CA THR A 177 2.47 10.46 18.22
C THR A 177 1.40 9.82 17.33
N CYS A 178 1.74 8.76 16.60
CA CYS A 178 0.85 8.15 15.62
C CYS A 178 0.10 6.92 16.14
N GLY A 179 0.59 6.27 17.18
CA GLY A 179 0.02 5.02 17.73
C GLY A 179 -1.28 5.19 18.51
N ALA A 180 -1.69 6.41 18.75
CA ALA A 180 -2.99 6.72 19.41
C ALA A 180 -4.19 6.61 18.44
N TYR A 181 -3.99 6.28 17.18
CA TYR A 181 -5.02 6.29 16.13
C TYR A 181 -5.36 4.91 15.59
#